data_71d5493f00b64b865a3ea25f1db2e3f6
#
_entry.id   71d5493f00b64b865a3ea25f1db2e3f6
#
_cell.length_a   1.000
_cell.length_b   1.000
_cell.length_c   1.000
_cell.angle_alpha   90.00
_cell.angle_beta   90.00
_cell.angle_gamma   90.00
#
_symmetry.space_group_name_H-M   'P 1'
#
loop_
_entity.id
_entity.type
_entity.pdbx_description
1 polymer ?
#
loop_
_entity_poly.entity_id
_entity_poly.type
_entity_poly.pdbx_seq_one_letter_code
_entity_poly.pdbx_strand_id
1 'polypeptide(L)'
;AIGGSGLTDGKFEVPEGDVNRHSGPPTYVPARNLIFLSYAMGYAEVLGATHVYIGVNSVDYSGYPDCRPEFIQKFQALANYATTATAVEGRKITIETPLQDLSKKDIVLLGTKLGAPFQFTHSCYKGGEKACGICDSCKLRLRGFAEAGVEDPIDYETREI
;
A
#
# COMPACT_ATOMS: atom_id res chain seq x y z
N ALA A 1 -2.78 19.01 5.13
CA ALA A 1 -2.84 17.99 4.06
C ALA A 1 -2.13 18.53 2.82
N ILE A 2 -1.44 17.69 2.06
CA ILE A 2 -0.72 18.11 0.84
C ILE A 2 -1.72 18.43 -0.28
N GLY A 3 -2.92 17.86 -0.27
CA GLY A 3 -3.92 18.03 -1.32
C GLY A 3 -3.58 17.25 -2.61
N GLY A 4 -4.26 17.61 -3.72
CA GLY A 4 -3.97 17.07 -5.06
C GLY A 4 -4.39 15.61 -5.30
N SER A 5 -5.22 15.04 -4.44
CA SER A 5 -5.74 13.67 -4.56
C SER A 5 -7.19 13.60 -4.12
N GLY A 6 -7.97 12.74 -4.74
CA GLY A 6 -9.33 12.43 -4.31
C GLY A 6 -9.44 11.86 -2.89
N LEU A 7 -8.32 11.47 -2.28
CA LEU A 7 -8.29 10.97 -0.90
C LEU A 7 -7.92 12.06 0.14
N THR A 8 -7.38 13.18 -0.29
CA THR A 8 -6.84 14.21 0.62
C THR A 8 -7.36 15.62 0.34
N ASP A 9 -8.09 15.81 -0.74
CA ASP A 9 -8.67 17.10 -1.13
C ASP A 9 -10.17 16.94 -1.38
N GLY A 10 -10.99 17.54 -0.54
CA GLY A 10 -12.46 17.46 -0.63
C GLY A 10 -13.07 18.09 -1.91
N LYS A 11 -12.24 18.63 -2.81
CA LYS A 11 -12.66 19.11 -4.14
C LYS A 11 -12.81 18.00 -5.17
N PHE A 12 -12.29 16.81 -4.89
CA PHE A 12 -12.32 15.66 -5.81
C PHE A 12 -13.13 14.54 -5.20
N GLU A 13 -14.08 14.03 -5.96
CA GLU A 13 -14.78 12.80 -5.58
C GLU A 13 -13.91 11.57 -5.89
N VAL A 14 -14.05 10.52 -5.08
CA VAL A 14 -13.48 9.22 -5.38
C VAL A 14 -14.30 8.60 -6.50
N PRO A 15 -13.73 8.42 -7.71
CA PRO A 15 -14.48 7.92 -8.86
C PRO A 15 -14.82 6.43 -8.68
N GLU A 16 -15.75 5.96 -9.50
CA GLU A 16 -15.89 4.53 -9.73
C GLU A 16 -14.60 3.94 -10.29
N GLY A 17 -14.30 2.71 -9.86
CA GLY A 17 -13.06 2.05 -10.20
C GLY A 17 -12.98 1.68 -11.67
N ASP A 18 -11.83 1.94 -12.27
CA ASP A 18 -11.43 1.47 -13.59
C ASP A 18 -10.09 0.73 -13.45
N VAL A 19 -10.19 -0.59 -13.29
CA VAL A 19 -9.03 -1.48 -13.10
C VAL A 19 -8.14 -1.60 -14.35
N ASN A 20 -8.60 -1.08 -15.50
CA ASN A 20 -7.87 -1.07 -16.77
C ASN A 20 -7.28 0.31 -17.09
N ARG A 21 -7.31 1.25 -16.17
CA ARG A 21 -6.79 2.60 -16.35
C ARG A 21 -5.30 2.62 -16.69
N HIS A 22 -4.93 3.35 -17.74
CA HIS A 22 -3.54 3.53 -18.17
C HIS A 22 -2.87 4.81 -17.63
N SER A 23 -3.64 5.73 -17.05
CA SER A 23 -3.14 6.96 -16.42
C SER A 23 -3.06 6.79 -14.90
N GLY A 24 -2.23 7.59 -14.24
CA GLY A 24 -2.16 7.60 -12.77
C GLY A 24 -3.55 7.80 -12.15
N PRO A 25 -3.92 7.05 -11.10
CA PRO A 25 -5.24 7.14 -10.51
C PRO A 25 -5.44 8.49 -9.80
N PRO A 26 -6.64 9.08 -9.84
CA PRO A 26 -6.96 10.32 -9.13
C PRO A 26 -6.87 10.16 -7.60
N THR A 27 -6.73 8.94 -7.14
CA THR A 27 -6.50 8.56 -5.73
C THR A 27 -5.01 8.50 -5.35
N TYR A 28 -4.10 8.81 -6.27
CA TYR A 28 -2.69 8.96 -5.94
C TYR A 28 -2.50 10.14 -4.98
N VAL A 29 -1.94 9.89 -3.82
CA VAL A 29 -1.54 10.93 -2.86
C VAL A 29 -0.06 11.25 -3.11
N PRO A 30 0.27 12.48 -3.52
CA PRO A 30 1.63 12.85 -3.88
C PRO A 30 2.66 12.50 -2.81
N ALA A 31 3.68 11.73 -3.20
CA ALA A 31 4.81 11.34 -2.35
C ALA A 31 4.45 10.63 -1.02
N ARG A 32 3.27 10.01 -0.92
CA ARG A 32 2.81 9.40 0.33
C ARG A 32 3.80 8.37 0.90
N ASN A 33 4.23 7.42 0.09
CA ASN A 33 5.15 6.37 0.55
C ASN A 33 6.55 6.91 0.83
N LEU A 34 7.00 7.93 0.08
CA LEU A 34 8.26 8.63 0.35
C LEU A 34 8.23 9.28 1.74
N ILE A 35 7.13 9.97 2.07
CA ILE A 35 6.96 10.63 3.38
C ILE A 35 6.90 9.58 4.50
N PHE A 36 6.09 8.52 4.31
CA PHE A 36 5.94 7.47 5.31
C PHE A 36 7.24 6.72 5.56
N LEU A 37 8.00 6.39 4.52
CA LEU A 37 9.30 5.74 4.66
C LEU A 37 10.31 6.66 5.34
N SER A 38 10.33 7.95 5.02
CA SER A 38 11.22 8.92 5.69
C SER A 38 10.94 8.98 7.20
N TYR A 39 9.67 9.05 7.59
CA TYR A 39 9.28 9.02 8.99
C TYR A 39 9.63 7.69 9.66
N ALA A 40 9.32 6.56 9.00
CA ALA A 40 9.60 5.23 9.52
C ALA A 40 11.10 4.97 9.72
N MET A 41 11.95 5.47 8.79
CA MET A 41 13.41 5.35 8.93
C MET A 41 13.93 6.14 10.12
N GLY A 42 13.48 7.39 10.32
CA GLY A 42 13.87 8.17 11.50
C GLY A 42 13.41 7.50 12.80
N TYR A 43 12.20 6.95 12.81
CA TYR A 43 11.68 6.24 13.98
C TYR A 43 12.41 4.91 14.25
N ALA A 44 12.76 4.17 13.19
CA ALA A 44 13.58 2.97 13.28
C ALA A 44 14.97 3.26 13.88
N GLU A 45 15.57 4.40 13.53
CA GLU A 45 16.84 4.86 14.10
C GLU A 45 16.72 5.07 15.61
N VAL A 46 15.67 5.76 16.07
CA VAL A 46 15.39 6.01 17.51
C VAL A 46 15.15 4.71 18.28
N LEU A 47 14.40 3.77 17.70
CA LEU A 47 14.08 2.47 18.33
C LEU A 47 15.24 1.47 18.30
N GLY A 48 16.30 1.73 17.54
CA GLY A 48 17.34 0.74 17.29
C GLY A 48 16.88 -0.41 16.38
N ALA A 49 15.79 -0.24 15.64
CA ALA A 49 15.27 -1.26 14.74
C ALA A 49 16.20 -1.47 13.54
N THR A 50 16.21 -2.69 13.00
CA THR A 50 17.03 -3.08 11.84
C THR A 50 16.22 -3.29 10.59
N HIS A 51 14.89 -3.30 10.68
CA HIS A 51 13.98 -3.56 9.55
C HIS A 51 12.79 -2.61 9.60
N VAL A 52 12.40 -2.13 8.40
CA VAL A 52 11.17 -1.38 8.15
C VAL A 52 10.40 -2.11 7.07
N TYR A 53 9.15 -2.45 7.32
CA TYR A 53 8.31 -3.19 6.38
C TYR A 53 7.32 -2.27 5.68
N ILE A 54 7.15 -2.45 4.36
CA ILE A 54 6.14 -1.75 3.56
C ILE A 54 5.39 -2.73 2.66
N GLY A 55 4.06 -2.59 2.59
CA GLY A 55 3.14 -3.51 1.90
C GLY A 55 2.91 -3.18 0.42
N VAL A 56 3.89 -2.64 -0.28
CA VAL A 56 3.80 -2.43 -1.74
C VAL A 56 3.73 -3.76 -2.49
N ASN A 57 3.01 -3.81 -3.61
CA ASN A 57 2.79 -5.04 -4.38
C ASN A 57 2.76 -4.79 -5.90
N SER A 58 2.72 -5.86 -6.70
CA SER A 58 2.83 -5.80 -8.16
C SER A 58 1.75 -4.99 -8.86
N VAL A 59 0.54 -4.91 -8.31
CA VAL A 59 -0.56 -4.12 -8.87
C VAL A 59 -0.34 -2.63 -8.69
N ASP A 60 0.30 -2.23 -7.59
CA ASP A 60 0.51 -0.82 -7.25
C ASP A 60 1.53 -0.15 -8.18
N TYR A 61 2.46 -0.88 -8.80
CA TYR A 61 3.52 -0.29 -9.66
C TYR A 61 2.98 0.49 -10.85
N SER A 62 1.87 0.05 -11.43
CA SER A 62 1.32 0.63 -12.64
C SER A 62 0.82 2.05 -12.41
N GLY A 63 0.30 2.35 -11.22
CA GLY A 63 -0.32 3.63 -10.88
C GLY A 63 0.46 4.51 -9.92
N TYR A 64 1.36 3.92 -9.12
CA TYR A 64 2.04 4.61 -8.02
C TYR A 64 3.56 4.52 -8.15
N PRO A 65 4.24 5.60 -8.62
CA PRO A 65 5.71 5.59 -8.80
C PRO A 65 6.49 5.22 -7.54
N ASP A 66 5.96 5.61 -6.38
CA ASP A 66 6.53 5.36 -5.05
C ASP A 66 6.20 3.98 -4.45
N CYS A 67 5.70 3.06 -5.30
CA CYS A 67 5.55 1.62 -4.99
C CYS A 67 6.52 0.74 -5.80
N ARG A 68 7.26 1.31 -6.75
CA ARG A 68 8.14 0.56 -7.67
C ARG A 68 9.38 0.04 -6.98
N PRO A 69 9.92 -1.14 -7.39
CA PRO A 69 11.16 -1.68 -6.84
C PRO A 69 12.34 -0.70 -6.92
N GLU A 70 12.47 0.04 -8.04
CA GLU A 70 13.53 1.02 -8.23
C GLU A 70 13.43 2.19 -7.23
N PHE A 71 12.20 2.60 -6.87
CA PHE A 71 12.01 3.60 -5.83
C PHE A 71 12.51 3.09 -4.48
N ILE A 72 12.11 1.87 -4.09
CA ILE A 72 12.55 1.25 -2.83
C ILE A 72 14.07 1.14 -2.77
N GLN A 73 14.72 0.68 -3.84
CA GLN A 73 16.19 0.55 -3.91
C GLN A 73 16.89 1.91 -3.75
N LYS A 74 16.42 2.94 -4.47
CA LYS A 74 16.97 4.29 -4.37
C LYS A 74 16.73 4.92 -2.99
N PHE A 75 15.55 4.72 -2.43
CA PHE A 75 15.23 5.21 -1.09
C PHE A 75 16.10 4.50 -0.03
N GLN A 76 16.28 3.18 -0.13
CA GLN A 76 17.18 2.42 0.75
C GLN A 76 18.62 2.96 0.69
N ALA A 77 19.12 3.23 -0.52
CA ALA A 77 20.47 3.78 -0.68
C ALA A 77 20.58 5.18 -0.05
N LEU A 78 19.60 6.04 -0.27
CA LEU A 78 19.52 7.37 0.35
C LEU A 78 19.46 7.28 1.89
N ALA A 79 18.62 6.42 2.43
CA ALA A 79 18.46 6.24 3.87
C ALA A 79 19.77 5.75 4.51
N ASN A 80 20.46 4.80 3.89
CA ASN A 80 21.74 4.31 4.37
C ASN A 80 22.84 5.39 4.36
N TYR A 81 22.75 6.34 3.44
CA TYR A 81 23.71 7.47 3.37
C TYR A 81 23.38 8.57 4.38
N ALA A 82 22.09 8.81 4.66
CA ALA A 82 21.60 9.97 5.39
C ALA A 82 21.40 9.74 6.90
N THR A 83 21.25 8.49 7.35
CA THR A 83 21.01 8.18 8.77
C THR A 83 22.30 7.98 9.54
N THR A 84 22.37 8.48 10.77
CA THR A 84 23.53 8.29 11.67
C THR A 84 23.75 6.82 11.99
N ALA A 85 22.67 6.08 12.20
CA ALA A 85 22.70 4.63 12.44
C ALA A 85 23.52 3.88 11.38
N THR A 86 23.34 4.21 10.11
CA THR A 86 24.03 3.53 9.01
C THR A 86 25.36 4.20 8.65
N ALA A 87 25.37 5.54 8.50
CA ALA A 87 26.54 6.26 8.01
C ALA A 87 27.67 6.37 9.04
N VAL A 88 27.34 6.36 10.34
CA VAL A 88 28.31 6.56 11.42
C VAL A 88 28.47 5.31 12.27
N GLU A 89 27.35 4.69 12.70
CA GLU A 89 27.35 3.54 13.60
C GLU A 89 27.52 2.19 12.88
N GLY A 90 27.38 2.16 11.54
CA GLY A 90 27.43 0.93 10.75
C GLY A 90 26.25 -0.01 10.96
N ARG A 91 25.18 0.43 11.64
CA ARG A 91 23.98 -0.33 11.91
C ARG A 91 23.01 -0.21 10.72
N LYS A 92 22.94 -1.25 9.91
CA LYS A 92 22.08 -1.27 8.73
C LYS A 92 20.60 -1.33 9.11
N ILE A 93 19.78 -0.45 8.52
CA ILE A 93 18.33 -0.52 8.56
C ILE A 93 17.84 -0.92 7.16
N THR A 94 17.16 -2.05 7.04
CA THR A 94 16.71 -2.61 5.75
C THR A 94 15.23 -2.36 5.55
N ILE A 95 14.84 -1.92 4.34
CA ILE A 95 13.44 -1.82 3.94
C ILE A 95 13.03 -3.15 3.31
N GLU A 96 12.06 -3.79 3.92
CA GLU A 96 11.51 -5.08 3.51
C GLU A 96 10.20 -4.90 2.76
N THR A 97 10.07 -5.54 1.61
CA THR A 97 8.90 -5.47 0.73
C THR A 97 8.35 -6.88 0.44
N PRO A 98 7.86 -7.60 1.45
CA PRO A 98 7.52 -9.03 1.34
C PRO A 98 6.38 -9.31 0.34
N LEU A 99 5.62 -8.30 -0.06
CA LEU A 99 4.50 -8.42 -0.99
C LEU A 99 4.81 -7.90 -2.39
N GLN A 100 6.04 -7.44 -2.63
CA GLN A 100 6.46 -6.68 -3.83
C GLN A 100 6.06 -7.37 -5.14
N ASP A 101 6.27 -8.68 -5.24
CA ASP A 101 6.05 -9.46 -6.45
C ASP A 101 4.75 -10.29 -6.40
N LEU A 102 3.92 -10.10 -5.35
CA LEU A 102 2.69 -10.84 -5.18
C LEU A 102 1.49 -10.16 -5.85
N SER A 103 0.65 -10.96 -6.50
CA SER A 103 -0.68 -10.52 -6.93
C SER A 103 -1.63 -10.36 -5.73
N LYS A 104 -2.79 -9.71 -5.92
CA LYS A 104 -3.81 -9.62 -4.85
C LYS A 104 -4.30 -11.01 -4.42
N LYS A 105 -4.42 -11.95 -5.36
CA LYS A 105 -4.70 -13.37 -5.09
C LYS A 105 -3.65 -13.96 -4.14
N ASP A 106 -2.37 -13.82 -4.47
CA ASP A 106 -1.29 -14.43 -3.70
C ASP A 106 -1.20 -13.83 -2.30
N ILE A 107 -1.47 -12.52 -2.16
CA ILE A 107 -1.56 -11.82 -0.87
C ILE A 107 -2.69 -12.39 -0.02
N VAL A 108 -3.88 -12.64 -0.60
CA VAL A 108 -5.01 -13.26 0.11
C VAL A 108 -4.66 -14.68 0.55
N LEU A 109 -4.08 -15.50 -0.34
CA LEU A 109 -3.65 -16.87 -0.02
C LEU A 109 -2.60 -16.88 1.10
N LEU A 110 -1.59 -16.01 1.02
CA LEU A 110 -0.57 -15.87 2.06
C LEU A 110 -1.19 -15.42 3.39
N GLY A 111 -2.04 -14.41 3.36
CA GLY A 111 -2.71 -13.91 4.56
C GLY A 111 -3.60 -14.97 5.22
N THR A 112 -4.36 -15.73 4.42
CA THR A 112 -5.18 -16.86 4.92
C THR A 112 -4.29 -17.91 5.58
N LYS A 113 -3.18 -18.28 4.95
CA LYS A 113 -2.21 -19.22 5.51
C LYS A 113 -1.61 -18.76 6.85
N LEU A 114 -1.38 -17.45 6.98
CA LEU A 114 -0.82 -16.85 8.18
C LEU A 114 -1.88 -16.48 9.24
N GLY A 115 -3.17 -16.71 8.98
CA GLY A 115 -4.25 -16.32 9.88
C GLY A 115 -4.45 -14.82 9.99
N ALA A 116 -4.17 -14.06 8.92
CA ALA A 116 -4.39 -12.61 8.92
C ALA A 116 -5.86 -12.28 9.17
N PRO A 117 -6.18 -11.37 10.09
CA PRO A 117 -7.56 -11.08 10.49
C PRO A 117 -8.23 -10.15 9.47
N PHE A 118 -8.52 -10.66 8.28
CA PHE A 118 -9.10 -9.88 7.17
C PHE A 118 -10.40 -9.16 7.52
N GLN A 119 -11.18 -9.67 8.47
CA GLN A 119 -12.41 -9.05 8.96
C GLN A 119 -12.18 -7.66 9.60
N PHE A 120 -10.97 -7.36 10.05
CA PHE A 120 -10.61 -6.06 10.62
C PHE A 120 -9.86 -5.17 9.64
N THR A 121 -9.70 -5.61 8.38
CA THR A 121 -9.01 -4.81 7.38
C THR A 121 -9.98 -3.97 6.56
N HIS A 122 -9.58 -2.75 6.22
CA HIS A 122 -10.35 -1.83 5.40
C HIS A 122 -9.49 -1.28 4.27
N SER A 123 -10.03 -1.29 3.04
CA SER A 123 -9.32 -0.76 1.87
C SER A 123 -10.16 0.23 1.04
N CYS A 124 -11.44 0.39 1.34
CA CYS A 124 -12.33 1.29 0.62
C CYS A 124 -11.87 2.74 0.68
N TYR A 125 -11.80 3.40 -0.48
CA TYR A 125 -11.39 4.80 -0.57
C TYR A 125 -12.48 5.80 -0.15
N LYS A 126 -13.76 5.40 -0.15
CA LYS A 126 -14.87 6.27 0.27
C LYS A 126 -15.04 6.34 1.79
N GLY A 127 -14.50 5.41 2.54
CA GLY A 127 -14.49 5.39 4.00
C GLY A 127 -15.88 5.24 4.59
N GLY A 128 -16.58 4.32 4.81
CA GLY A 128 -17.86 4.10 5.45
C GLY A 128 -17.80 2.91 6.39
N GLU A 129 -18.90 2.60 7.08
CA GLU A 129 -19.01 1.37 7.87
C GLU A 129 -18.92 0.13 6.98
N LYS A 130 -19.54 0.18 5.79
CA LYS A 130 -19.40 -0.83 4.74
C LYS A 130 -18.50 -0.33 3.64
N ALA A 131 -17.76 -1.23 3.02
CA ALA A 131 -16.98 -0.91 1.83
C ALA A 131 -17.93 -0.65 0.65
N CYS A 132 -17.66 0.38 -0.18
CA CYS A 132 -18.58 0.75 -1.26
C CYS A 132 -18.70 -0.30 -2.38
N GLY A 133 -17.71 -1.17 -2.56
CA GLY A 133 -17.68 -2.21 -3.60
C GLY A 133 -17.29 -1.72 -4.99
N ILE A 134 -17.36 -0.41 -5.27
CA ILE A 134 -17.23 0.15 -6.63
C ILE A 134 -15.94 0.94 -6.88
N CYS A 135 -15.20 1.38 -5.88
CA CYS A 135 -13.91 2.07 -6.10
C CYS A 135 -12.82 1.08 -6.52
N ASP A 136 -11.70 1.58 -7.11
CA ASP A 136 -10.59 0.74 -7.57
C ASP A 136 -10.11 -0.23 -6.48
N SER A 137 -9.94 0.25 -5.25
CA SER A 137 -9.47 -0.57 -4.14
C SER A 137 -10.45 -1.70 -3.77
N CYS A 138 -11.76 -1.44 -3.79
CA CYS A 138 -12.78 -2.45 -3.55
C CYS A 138 -12.81 -3.50 -4.67
N LYS A 139 -12.80 -3.07 -5.93
CA LYS A 139 -12.79 -3.98 -7.09
C LYS A 139 -11.55 -4.88 -7.09
N LEU A 140 -10.36 -4.32 -6.85
CA LEU A 140 -9.12 -5.08 -6.75
C LEU A 140 -9.13 -6.06 -5.58
N ARG A 141 -9.69 -5.66 -4.43
CA ARG A 141 -9.82 -6.53 -3.26
C ARG A 141 -10.78 -7.69 -3.53
N LEU A 142 -12.00 -7.40 -3.97
CA LEU A 142 -13.01 -8.42 -4.32
C LEU A 142 -12.47 -9.41 -5.35
N ARG A 143 -11.81 -8.92 -6.40
CA ARG A 143 -11.16 -9.76 -7.41
C ARG A 143 -10.08 -10.65 -6.79
N GLY A 144 -9.22 -10.11 -5.93
CA GLY A 144 -8.16 -10.87 -5.26
C GLY A 144 -8.72 -12.02 -4.41
N PHE A 145 -9.80 -11.78 -3.65
CA PHE A 145 -10.48 -12.81 -2.87
C PHE A 145 -11.17 -13.85 -3.75
N ALA A 146 -11.87 -13.43 -4.80
CA ALA A 146 -12.52 -14.32 -5.76
C ALA A 146 -11.51 -15.24 -6.47
N GLU A 147 -10.42 -14.69 -6.98
CA GLU A 147 -9.34 -15.45 -7.62
C GLU A 147 -8.62 -16.42 -6.66
N ALA A 148 -8.59 -16.10 -5.36
CA ALA A 148 -8.05 -16.97 -4.33
C ALA A 148 -9.02 -18.08 -3.91
N GLY A 149 -10.29 -18.02 -4.33
CA GLY A 149 -11.33 -18.94 -3.88
C GLY A 149 -11.69 -18.81 -2.40
N VAL A 150 -11.47 -17.62 -1.83
CA VAL A 150 -11.74 -17.29 -0.42
C VAL A 150 -12.81 -16.20 -0.37
N GLU A 151 -13.77 -16.33 0.53
CA GLU A 151 -14.77 -15.28 0.74
C GLU A 151 -14.16 -14.11 1.50
N ASP A 152 -14.40 -12.88 1.00
CA ASP A 152 -13.98 -11.67 1.73
C ASP A 152 -14.91 -11.45 2.93
N PRO A 153 -14.39 -11.43 4.17
CA PRO A 153 -15.20 -11.40 5.38
C PRO A 153 -15.77 -10.03 5.74
N ILE A 154 -15.47 -8.95 4.98
CA ILE A 154 -16.01 -7.63 5.29
C ILE A 154 -17.32 -7.34 4.57
N ASP A 155 -18.11 -6.42 5.12
CA ASP A 155 -19.36 -5.97 4.52
C ASP A 155 -19.15 -4.97 3.39
N TYR A 156 -19.99 -5.09 2.36
CA TYR A 156 -20.03 -4.20 1.20
C TYR A 156 -21.44 -3.63 0.99
N GLU A 157 -21.51 -2.40 0.45
CA GLU A 157 -22.77 -1.84 -0.08
C GLU A 157 -23.17 -2.57 -1.37
N THR A 158 -22.17 -2.87 -2.23
CA THR A 158 -22.34 -3.60 -3.48
C THR A 158 -21.15 -4.55 -3.67
N ARG A 159 -21.41 -5.80 -4.08
CA ARG A 159 -20.38 -6.81 -4.41
C ARG A 159 -20.39 -7.14 -5.91
N GLU A 160 -20.24 -6.14 -6.76
CA GLU A 160 -20.08 -6.34 -8.20
C GLU A 160 -18.60 -6.51 -8.56
N ILE A 161 -18.25 -7.64 -9.21
CA ILE A 161 -16.90 -7.98 -9.67
C ILE A 161 -16.82 -7.80 -11.17
#